data_f08d6d2654d2b8eb83299e45e9e62d04
#
_entry.id   f08d6d2654d2b8eb83299e45e9e62d04
#
_cell.length_a   1.000
_cell.length_b   1.000
_cell.length_c   1.000
_cell.angle_alpha   90.00
_cell.angle_beta   90.00
_cell.angle_gamma   90.00
#
_symmetry.space_group_name_H-M   'P 1'
#
loop_
_entity.id
_entity.type
_entity.pdbx_description
1 polymer ?
#
loop_
_entity_poly.entity_id
_entity_poly.type
_entity_poly.pdbx_seq_one_letter_code
_entity_poly.pdbx_strand_id
1 'polypeptide(L)'
;MMSESRKELWRAGEIAPAMRPFTQKLNPNSLFRAVALSRMAGMTRAHVSLVRLPPGKDSFAYHAHMLEEEWIYILSGRAIAEIDGVSHEVGAGDFMGFATPSAPHLLRNSFDEECVYLMGGEDKPIDVVEYPAHAKRYLIMRTEKGPEFYELGEPTRPIRAPD
;
A
#
# COMPACT_ATOMS: atom_id res chain seq x y z
N MET A 1 -2.43 19.28 29.36
CA MET A 1 -3.07 18.42 28.33
C MET A 1 -2.92 16.98 28.80
N MET A 2 -4.03 16.32 29.11
CA MET A 2 -4.00 14.88 29.44
C MET A 2 -3.67 14.15 28.16
N SER A 3 -2.55 13.44 28.11
CA SER A 3 -2.22 12.49 27.07
C SER A 3 -3.38 11.49 26.99
N GLU A 4 -4.13 11.49 25.89
CA GLU A 4 -5.02 10.37 25.61
C GLU A 4 -4.15 9.11 25.72
N SER A 5 -4.53 8.21 26.65
CA SER A 5 -3.79 6.97 26.86
C SER A 5 -3.84 6.19 25.56
N ARG A 6 -2.68 5.91 24.96
CA ARG A 6 -2.58 5.04 23.79
C ARG A 6 -3.23 3.71 24.12
N LYS A 7 -4.04 3.22 23.19
CA LYS A 7 -4.67 1.91 23.30
C LYS A 7 -3.87 0.91 22.48
N GLU A 8 -3.18 -0.01 23.15
CA GLU A 8 -2.31 -1.00 22.50
C GLU A 8 -3.08 -2.25 22.02
N LEU A 9 -4.22 -2.58 22.67
CA LEU A 9 -5.01 -3.76 22.35
C LEU A 9 -6.33 -3.37 21.67
N TRP A 10 -6.50 -3.84 20.44
CA TRP A 10 -7.73 -3.69 19.65
C TRP A 10 -8.35 -5.06 19.40
N ARG A 11 -9.60 -5.24 19.75
CA ARG A 11 -10.35 -6.49 19.56
C ARG A 11 -11.00 -6.51 18.17
N ALA A 12 -11.23 -7.72 17.62
CA ALA A 12 -11.86 -7.87 16.30
C ALA A 12 -13.18 -7.10 16.15
N GLY A 13 -14.01 -7.08 17.20
CA GLY A 13 -15.26 -6.33 17.23
C GLY A 13 -15.11 -4.80 17.15
N GLU A 14 -13.92 -4.27 17.44
CA GLU A 14 -13.58 -2.84 17.32
C GLU A 14 -12.93 -2.52 15.97
N ILE A 15 -12.20 -3.49 15.41
CA ILE A 15 -11.51 -3.37 14.12
C ILE A 15 -12.51 -3.37 12.97
N ALA A 16 -13.46 -4.30 12.96
CA ALA A 16 -14.41 -4.46 11.87
C ALA A 16 -15.24 -3.18 11.58
N PRO A 17 -15.80 -2.47 12.57
CA PRO A 17 -16.51 -1.21 12.33
C PRO A 17 -15.63 -0.05 11.87
N ALA A 18 -14.31 -0.14 12.08
CA ALA A 18 -13.36 0.89 11.69
C ALA A 18 -12.95 0.82 10.21
N MET A 19 -13.28 -0.27 9.51
CA MET A 19 -12.95 -0.42 8.09
C MET A 19 -13.67 0.62 7.22
N ARG A 20 -12.95 1.20 6.26
CA ARG A 20 -13.46 2.20 5.31
C ARG A 20 -13.20 1.75 3.88
N PRO A 21 -14.05 2.15 2.91
CA PRO A 21 -13.77 1.94 1.51
C PRO A 21 -12.64 2.84 1.01
N PHE A 22 -11.82 2.30 0.12
CA PHE A 22 -10.75 3.01 -0.57
C PHE A 22 -10.82 2.75 -2.07
N THR A 23 -10.40 3.74 -2.83
CA THR A 23 -10.17 3.68 -4.28
C THR A 23 -8.87 4.40 -4.60
N GLN A 24 -8.24 4.06 -5.71
CA GLN A 24 -7.04 4.72 -6.18
C GLN A 24 -7.29 5.33 -7.58
N LYS A 25 -7.07 6.65 -7.72
CA LYS A 25 -7.45 7.40 -8.93
C LYS A 25 -6.81 6.88 -10.23
N LEU A 26 -5.60 6.33 -10.14
CA LEU A 26 -4.88 5.80 -11.30
C LEU A 26 -5.34 4.39 -11.71
N ASN A 27 -6.23 3.75 -10.94
CA ASN A 27 -6.84 2.47 -11.30
C ASN A 27 -8.37 2.55 -11.11
N PRO A 28 -9.15 2.71 -12.18
CA PRO A 28 -10.62 2.80 -12.08
C PRO A 28 -11.30 1.55 -11.49
N ASN A 29 -10.62 0.39 -11.53
CA ASN A 29 -11.13 -0.85 -10.93
C ASN A 29 -10.74 -1.01 -9.45
N SER A 30 -9.91 -0.12 -8.91
CA SER A 30 -9.50 -0.16 -7.50
C SER A 30 -10.68 0.12 -6.59
N LEU A 31 -11.03 -0.87 -5.79
CA LEU A 31 -12.01 -0.76 -4.72
C LEU A 31 -11.76 -1.84 -3.68
N PHE A 32 -11.45 -1.43 -2.47
CA PHE A 32 -11.26 -2.34 -1.33
C PHE A 32 -11.71 -1.67 -0.04
N ARG A 33 -11.86 -2.45 1.03
CA ARG A 33 -12.06 -1.91 2.37
C ARG A 33 -10.82 -2.17 3.20
N ALA A 34 -10.40 -1.17 3.96
CA ALA A 34 -9.22 -1.30 4.81
C ALA A 34 -9.37 -0.57 6.14
N VAL A 35 -8.54 -0.96 7.09
CA VAL A 35 -8.32 -0.26 8.34
C VAL A 35 -6.82 -0.30 8.67
N ALA A 36 -6.25 0.86 8.96
CA ALA A 36 -4.85 1.00 9.35
C ALA A 36 -4.67 0.64 10.83
N LEU A 37 -4.38 -0.64 11.11
CA LEU A 37 -4.20 -1.18 12.48
C LEU A 37 -3.08 -0.45 13.23
N SER A 38 -1.99 -0.16 12.53
CA SER A 38 -0.86 0.59 13.09
C SER A 38 -1.26 1.98 13.56
N ARG A 39 -2.09 2.69 12.79
CA ARG A 39 -2.59 4.01 13.18
C ARG A 39 -3.54 3.96 14.36
N MET A 40 -4.39 2.93 14.43
CA MET A 40 -5.25 2.72 15.61
C MET A 40 -4.41 2.55 16.89
N ALA A 41 -3.25 1.90 16.79
CA ALA A 41 -2.32 1.70 17.89
C ALA A 41 -1.32 2.87 18.08
N GLY A 42 -1.43 3.95 17.30
CA GLY A 42 -0.55 5.12 17.39
C GLY A 42 0.89 4.87 16.90
N MET A 43 1.10 3.86 16.05
CA MET A 43 2.41 3.58 15.43
C MET A 43 2.67 4.59 14.30
N THR A 44 3.92 5.01 14.15
CA THR A 44 4.32 6.06 13.20
C THR A 44 5.49 5.68 12.27
N ARG A 45 6.15 4.56 12.51
CA ARG A 45 7.34 4.13 11.73
C ARG A 45 7.11 2.89 10.89
N ALA A 46 6.06 2.15 11.18
CA ALA A 46 5.63 1.00 10.42
C ALA A 46 4.14 1.11 10.18
N HIS A 47 3.69 0.75 9.00
CA HIS A 47 2.27 0.62 8.75
C HIS A 47 1.86 -0.85 8.69
N VAL A 48 0.68 -1.14 9.18
CA VAL A 48 -0.02 -2.41 8.99
C VAL A 48 -1.48 -2.11 8.79
N SER A 49 -2.04 -2.62 7.72
CA SER A 49 -3.45 -2.51 7.39
C SER A 49 -4.08 -3.88 7.21
N LEU A 50 -5.27 -4.08 7.74
CA LEU A 50 -6.13 -5.19 7.35
C LEU A 50 -6.96 -4.75 6.14
N VAL A 51 -6.91 -5.53 5.07
CA VAL A 51 -7.55 -5.22 3.79
C VAL A 51 -8.50 -6.34 3.39
N ARG A 52 -9.64 -5.94 2.84
CA ARG A 52 -10.65 -6.81 2.22
C ARG A 52 -10.84 -6.39 0.77
N LEU A 53 -10.48 -7.27 -0.14
CA LEU A 53 -10.54 -7.06 -1.59
C LEU A 53 -11.71 -7.86 -2.17
N PRO A 54 -12.81 -7.20 -2.57
CA PRO A 54 -13.98 -7.88 -3.10
C PRO A 54 -13.71 -8.58 -4.44
N PRO A 55 -14.54 -9.55 -4.83
CA PRO A 55 -14.54 -10.16 -6.16
C PRO A 55 -14.53 -9.13 -7.28
N GLY A 56 -13.74 -9.38 -8.32
CA GLY A 56 -13.63 -8.54 -9.52
C GLY A 56 -12.92 -7.19 -9.33
N LYS A 57 -12.33 -6.92 -8.15
CA LYS A 57 -11.66 -5.65 -7.84
C LYS A 57 -10.15 -5.77 -7.76
N ASP A 58 -9.50 -4.64 -8.00
CA ASP A 58 -8.06 -4.45 -7.83
C ASP A 58 -7.78 -3.72 -6.52
N SER A 59 -6.58 -3.94 -5.97
CA SER A 59 -6.08 -3.20 -4.81
C SER A 59 -5.75 -1.75 -5.19
N PHE A 60 -4.51 -1.50 -5.57
CA PHE A 60 -4.02 -0.20 -6.01
C PHE A 60 -3.84 -0.17 -7.53
N ALA A 61 -3.29 0.92 -8.09
CA ALA A 61 -2.67 0.89 -9.40
C ALA A 61 -1.36 0.09 -9.32
N TYR A 62 -0.93 -0.47 -10.45
CA TYR A 62 0.38 -1.12 -10.57
C TYR A 62 1.50 -0.13 -10.26
N HIS A 63 2.25 -0.36 -9.19
CA HIS A 63 3.18 0.60 -8.62
C HIS A 63 4.41 -0.04 -7.99
N ALA A 64 5.45 0.76 -7.79
CA ALA A 64 6.69 0.38 -7.12
C ALA A 64 7.12 1.46 -6.13
N HIS A 65 7.65 1.06 -4.98
CA HIS A 65 8.24 1.93 -3.97
C HIS A 65 9.75 2.01 -4.12
N MET A 66 10.29 3.22 -4.08
CA MET A 66 11.73 3.43 -4.21
C MET A 66 12.47 3.41 -2.87
N LEU A 67 11.80 3.79 -1.79
CA LEU A 67 12.43 3.98 -0.49
C LEU A 67 11.79 3.16 0.63
N GLU A 68 10.51 2.80 0.55
CA GLU A 68 9.80 2.04 1.58
C GLU A 68 9.70 0.56 1.20
N GLU A 69 10.11 -0.33 2.10
CA GLU A 69 9.83 -1.75 1.97
C GLU A 69 8.36 -2.02 2.30
N GLU A 70 7.74 -2.90 1.53
CA GLU A 70 6.35 -3.32 1.71
C GLU A 70 6.24 -4.84 1.74
N TRP A 71 5.20 -5.35 2.37
CA TRP A 71 4.87 -6.77 2.37
C TRP A 71 3.36 -6.99 2.43
N ILE A 72 2.94 -8.14 1.90
CA ILE A 72 1.54 -8.60 1.93
C ILE A 72 1.52 -10.05 2.43
N TYR A 73 0.59 -10.36 3.32
CA TYR A 73 0.32 -11.71 3.82
C TYR A 73 -1.16 -12.04 3.66
N ILE A 74 -1.47 -13.08 2.88
CA ILE A 74 -2.86 -13.48 2.62
C ILE A 74 -3.40 -14.27 3.82
N LEU A 75 -4.53 -13.81 4.36
CA LEU A 75 -5.21 -14.45 5.49
C LEU A 75 -6.27 -15.45 5.03
N SER A 76 -7.04 -15.09 4.00
CA SER A 76 -8.09 -15.94 3.44
C SER A 76 -8.45 -15.53 2.02
N GLY A 77 -9.10 -16.42 1.27
CA GLY A 77 -9.44 -16.21 -0.13
C GLY A 77 -8.21 -16.33 -1.03
N ARG A 78 -8.38 -15.90 -2.28
CA ARG A 78 -7.35 -15.94 -3.32
C ARG A 78 -7.31 -14.61 -4.08
N ALA A 79 -6.16 -14.33 -4.69
CA ALA A 79 -5.97 -13.21 -5.59
C ALA A 79 -4.95 -13.57 -6.68
N ILE A 80 -4.86 -12.73 -7.71
CA ILE A 80 -3.74 -12.70 -8.65
C ILE A 80 -2.82 -11.57 -8.23
N ALA A 81 -1.58 -11.89 -7.88
CA ALA A 81 -0.51 -10.94 -7.69
C ALA A 81 0.19 -10.73 -9.04
N GLU A 82 0.15 -9.53 -9.56
CA GLU A 82 0.97 -9.12 -10.68
C GLU A 82 2.25 -8.50 -10.14
N ILE A 83 3.39 -9.12 -10.39
CA ILE A 83 4.71 -8.70 -9.88
C ILE A 83 5.69 -8.69 -11.06
N ASP A 84 6.27 -7.55 -11.35
CA ASP A 84 7.20 -7.34 -12.47
C ASP A 84 6.67 -7.88 -13.82
N GLY A 85 5.38 -7.64 -14.07
CA GLY A 85 4.68 -8.08 -15.27
C GLY A 85 4.32 -9.59 -15.31
N VAL A 86 4.60 -10.33 -14.24
CA VAL A 86 4.25 -11.77 -14.14
C VAL A 86 3.08 -11.94 -13.17
N SER A 87 2.08 -12.72 -13.59
CA SER A 87 0.90 -13.02 -12.78
C SER A 87 1.12 -14.30 -11.97
N HIS A 88 0.84 -14.25 -10.67
CA HIS A 88 0.90 -15.35 -9.73
C HIS A 88 -0.44 -15.52 -9.03
N GLU A 89 -1.01 -16.72 -9.01
CA GLU A 89 -2.11 -17.01 -8.11
C GLU A 89 -1.56 -17.13 -6.68
N VAL A 90 -2.16 -16.41 -5.75
CA VAL A 90 -1.79 -16.39 -4.32
C VAL A 90 -3.01 -16.67 -3.47
N GLY A 91 -2.81 -17.33 -2.33
CA GLY A 91 -3.86 -17.74 -1.41
C GLY A 91 -3.43 -17.70 0.05
N ALA A 92 -4.32 -18.16 0.94
CA ALA A 92 -4.11 -18.12 2.38
C ALA A 92 -2.75 -18.75 2.79
N GLY A 93 -1.94 -18.01 3.52
CA GLY A 93 -0.60 -18.40 3.96
C GLY A 93 0.53 -17.89 3.08
N ASP A 94 0.24 -17.38 1.88
CA ASP A 94 1.27 -16.83 1.00
C ASP A 94 1.74 -15.46 1.49
N PHE A 95 3.05 -15.23 1.35
CA PHE A 95 3.74 -13.99 1.71
C PHE A 95 4.45 -13.39 0.49
N MET A 96 4.29 -12.10 0.31
CA MET A 96 5.00 -11.32 -0.69
C MET A 96 5.76 -10.19 0.02
N GLY A 97 7.06 -10.06 -0.24
CA GLY A 97 7.91 -8.99 0.30
C GLY A 97 8.56 -8.21 -0.83
N PHE A 98 8.52 -6.90 -0.73
CA PHE A 98 8.99 -5.97 -1.74
C PHE A 98 10.12 -5.11 -1.15
N ALA A 99 11.36 -5.59 -1.29
CA ALA A 99 12.54 -4.82 -0.91
C ALA A 99 12.76 -3.66 -1.90
N THR A 100 13.34 -2.57 -1.42
CA THR A 100 13.55 -1.35 -2.21
C THR A 100 14.85 -1.35 -3.04
N PRO A 101 14.84 -0.78 -4.25
CA PRO A 101 13.67 -0.34 -4.99
C PRO A 101 12.80 -1.53 -5.38
N SER A 102 11.49 -1.43 -5.14
CA SER A 102 10.62 -2.59 -5.28
C SER A 102 10.30 -2.93 -6.73
N ALA A 103 10.03 -4.21 -7.00
CA ALA A 103 9.37 -4.61 -8.24
C ALA A 103 7.95 -4.01 -8.28
N PRO A 104 7.49 -3.50 -9.43
CA PRO A 104 6.12 -3.02 -9.56
C PRO A 104 5.12 -4.14 -9.33
N HIS A 105 4.05 -3.84 -8.59
CA HIS A 105 3.08 -4.86 -8.20
C HIS A 105 1.67 -4.32 -7.97
N LEU A 106 0.69 -5.22 -8.01
CA LEU A 106 -0.69 -5.03 -7.56
C LEU A 106 -1.32 -6.38 -7.22
N LEU A 107 -2.42 -6.37 -6.45
CA LEU A 107 -3.31 -7.51 -6.29
C LEU A 107 -4.62 -7.29 -7.05
N ARG A 108 -5.08 -8.35 -7.74
CA ARG A 108 -6.38 -8.40 -8.41
C ARG A 108 -7.17 -9.59 -7.90
N ASN A 109 -8.37 -9.39 -7.45
CA ASN A 109 -9.26 -10.48 -7.09
C ASN A 109 -10.10 -10.91 -8.30
N SER A 110 -9.65 -11.93 -9.01
CA SER A 110 -10.34 -12.53 -10.16
C SER A 110 -11.24 -13.72 -9.78
N PHE A 111 -11.47 -13.94 -8.48
CA PHE A 111 -12.23 -15.06 -7.93
C PHE A 111 -13.59 -14.59 -7.39
N ASP A 112 -14.46 -15.53 -7.01
CA ASP A 112 -15.82 -15.27 -6.54
C ASP A 112 -15.89 -15.01 -5.02
N GLU A 113 -14.81 -15.22 -4.30
CA GLU A 113 -14.69 -14.99 -2.87
C GLU A 113 -13.85 -13.74 -2.54
N GLU A 114 -14.12 -13.13 -1.40
CA GLU A 114 -13.33 -11.99 -0.91
C GLU A 114 -11.91 -12.46 -0.53
N CYS A 115 -10.89 -11.74 -0.98
CA CYS A 115 -9.52 -11.92 -0.52
C CYS A 115 -9.24 -11.00 0.66
N VAL A 116 -8.82 -11.58 1.79
CA VAL A 116 -8.47 -10.85 3.02
C VAL A 116 -6.97 -10.97 3.26
N TYR A 117 -6.30 -9.86 3.47
CA TYR A 117 -4.86 -9.83 3.68
C TYR A 117 -4.40 -8.74 4.65
N LEU A 118 -3.24 -8.94 5.22
CA LEU A 118 -2.47 -7.88 5.85
C LEU A 118 -1.53 -7.27 4.83
N MET A 119 -1.46 -5.97 4.83
CA MET A 119 -0.49 -5.18 4.08
C MET A 119 0.28 -4.33 5.08
N GLY A 120 1.59 -4.36 4.99
CA GLY A 120 2.44 -3.62 5.91
C GLY A 120 3.77 -3.26 5.30
N GLY A 121 4.51 -2.41 6.01
CA GLY A 121 5.80 -1.95 5.55
C GLY A 121 6.35 -0.81 6.41
N GLU A 122 7.33 -0.13 5.87
CA GLU A 122 7.92 1.05 6.47
C GLU A 122 6.97 2.26 6.31
N ASP A 123 7.18 3.26 7.14
CA ASP A 123 6.43 4.52 7.12
C ASP A 123 7.45 5.66 7.25
N LYS A 124 8.23 5.83 6.19
CA LYS A 124 9.29 6.86 6.14
C LYS A 124 8.69 8.24 5.94
N PRO A 125 9.37 9.30 6.36
CA PRO A 125 8.91 10.67 6.11
C PRO A 125 8.73 11.01 4.63
N ILE A 126 9.50 10.33 3.78
CA ILE A 126 9.51 10.53 2.33
C ILE A 126 9.57 9.17 1.64
N ASP A 127 8.74 8.99 0.60
CA ASP A 127 8.87 7.91 -0.36
C ASP A 127 8.71 8.44 -1.79
N VAL A 128 9.21 7.68 -2.76
CA VAL A 128 8.97 7.92 -4.18
C VAL A 128 8.26 6.70 -4.74
N VAL A 129 7.06 6.91 -5.27
CA VAL A 129 6.25 5.85 -5.86
C VAL A 129 6.18 6.02 -7.37
N GLU A 130 6.49 4.96 -8.08
CA GLU A 130 6.40 4.89 -9.53
C GLU A 130 5.15 4.13 -9.97
N TYR A 131 4.51 4.63 -11.02
CA TYR A 131 3.36 4.02 -11.68
C TYR A 131 3.69 3.76 -13.15
N PRO A 132 4.33 2.62 -13.48
CA PRO A 132 4.87 2.36 -14.82
C PRO A 132 3.81 2.41 -15.92
N ALA A 133 2.61 1.88 -15.65
CA ALA A 133 1.51 1.89 -16.63
C ALA A 133 1.02 3.30 -17.00
N HIS A 134 1.34 4.31 -16.20
CA HIS A 134 0.94 5.69 -16.39
C HIS A 134 2.11 6.62 -16.75
N ALA A 135 3.33 6.09 -16.79
CA ALA A 135 4.57 6.88 -16.91
C ALA A 135 4.61 8.03 -15.87
N LYS A 136 4.17 7.76 -14.64
CA LYS A 136 4.09 8.73 -13.55
C LYS A 136 4.96 8.32 -12.38
N ARG A 137 5.47 9.34 -11.70
CA ARG A 137 6.25 9.22 -10.47
C ARG A 137 5.81 10.29 -9.49
N TYR A 138 5.61 9.93 -8.24
CA TYR A 138 5.23 10.87 -7.18
C TYR A 138 6.20 10.81 -6.02
N LEU A 139 6.61 11.97 -5.52
CA LEU A 139 7.18 12.13 -4.19
C LEU A 139 6.02 12.17 -3.20
N ILE A 140 6.07 11.32 -2.19
CA ILE A 140 5.13 11.34 -1.06
C ILE A 140 5.87 11.90 0.14
N MET A 141 5.37 13.00 0.68
CA MET A 141 5.84 13.57 1.96
C MET A 141 4.78 13.34 3.03
N ARG A 142 5.16 12.70 4.13
CA ARG A 142 4.28 12.56 5.29
C ARG A 142 4.43 13.74 6.22
N THR A 143 3.35 14.51 6.35
CA THR A 143 3.29 15.68 7.23
C THR A 143 2.32 15.42 8.38
N GLU A 144 2.33 16.28 9.39
CA GLU A 144 1.34 16.22 10.50
C GLU A 144 -0.12 16.35 10.01
N LYS A 145 -0.33 16.95 8.84
CA LYS A 145 -1.66 17.12 8.22
C LYS A 145 -2.07 15.94 7.32
N GLY A 146 -1.18 14.96 7.14
CA GLY A 146 -1.35 13.82 6.25
C GLY A 146 -0.34 13.79 5.10
N PRO A 147 -0.42 12.79 4.21
CA PRO A 147 0.50 12.66 3.09
C PRO A 147 0.21 13.73 2.00
N GLU A 148 1.25 14.35 1.52
CA GLU A 148 1.25 15.25 0.37
C GLU A 148 1.91 14.55 -0.82
N PHE A 149 1.33 14.70 -2.02
CA PHE A 149 1.79 14.03 -3.24
C PHE A 149 2.25 15.08 -4.25
N TYR A 150 3.49 14.96 -4.69
CA TYR A 150 4.09 15.84 -5.69
C TYR A 150 4.45 15.04 -6.94
N GLU A 151 3.81 15.31 -8.07
CA GLU A 151 4.15 14.67 -9.33
C GLU A 151 5.55 15.13 -9.76
N LEU A 152 6.46 14.18 -9.98
CA LEU A 152 7.81 14.43 -10.40
C LEU A 152 7.88 14.42 -11.93
N GLY A 153 8.57 15.41 -12.51
CA GLY A 153 8.93 15.42 -13.93
C GLY A 153 10.06 14.43 -14.25
N GLU A 154 10.48 14.44 -15.51
CA GLU A 154 11.65 13.66 -15.95
C GLU A 154 12.90 14.02 -15.15
N PRO A 155 13.73 13.01 -14.76
CA PRO A 155 14.97 13.29 -14.04
C PRO A 155 15.89 14.17 -14.90
N THR A 156 16.30 15.30 -14.34
CA THR A 156 17.29 16.16 -14.98
C THR A 156 18.70 15.64 -14.71
N ARG A 157 19.57 15.72 -15.71
CA ARG A 157 20.99 15.42 -15.49
C ARG A 157 21.60 16.47 -14.56
N PRO A 158 22.55 16.08 -13.69
CA PRO A 158 23.28 17.05 -12.89
C PRO A 158 23.90 18.13 -13.80
N ILE A 159 23.75 19.38 -13.42
CA ILE A 159 24.48 20.48 -14.07
C ILE A 159 25.95 20.26 -13.70
N ARG A 160 26.77 19.83 -14.66
CA ARG A 160 28.23 19.85 -14.48
C ARG A 160 28.70 21.28 -14.70
N ALA A 161 29.63 21.74 -13.86
CA ALA A 161 30.38 22.94 -14.19
C ALA A 161 31.09 22.70 -15.52
N PRO A 162 31.18 23.69 -16.45
CA PRO A 162 32.02 23.56 -17.64
C PRO A 162 33.46 23.28 -17.20
N ASP A 163 34.12 22.35 -17.89
CA ASP A 163 35.55 22.01 -17.71
C ASP A 163 36.42 23.22 -18.00
#